data_108ef9059d29a37229165f91b7d3c790
#
_entry.id   108ef9059d29a37229165f91b7d3c790
#
_cell.length_a   1.000
_cell.length_b   1.000
_cell.length_c   1.000
_cell.angle_alpha   90.00
_cell.angle_beta   90.00
_cell.angle_gamma   90.00
#
_symmetry.space_group_name_H-M   'P 1'
#
loop_
_entity.id
_entity.type
_entity.pdbx_description
1 polymer ?
#
loop_
_entity_poly.entity_id
_entity_poly.type
_entity_poly.pdbx_seq_one_letter_code
_entity_poly.pdbx_strand_id
1 'polypeptide(L)'
;MINETMYRLGNAPSAIRELFAYGMERKAQIGEDKVFDFSIGNPSVPAPAKVAETMHKLADMPPAELHAYSHASGLDSTKTAIAENLNRRFGTDYAAKNFYLTTGAASCLSCCIKAVILEPGDEIIVISPFFPEYRVWIEADGGKCVEVPAREDNFQIDFDALGAAINERTRAVIINSPNNPVGVVYARETLEQLSALLHKKREEFGSSLYLVSDEPYRELVYGAEVPWVPTIYDNTLVCYSWSKSLSLPGDRIGYVLVPNEVEESERVMFAVAGAGRALGYICAPVFFQRVIAECVDEPVNVAAYAANRELLTSGLDELGYNYIAPDGAFYLWMQALEPDAQAFSDKAKEHELLLVPSDSFGVGGWVRIGYCVSADVIRNSMPAFAALKKDYE
;
A
#
# COMPACT_ATOMS: atom_id res chain seq x y z
N MET A 1 32.59 9.67 -11.02
CA MET A 1 32.15 9.16 -9.70
C MET A 1 30.67 9.51 -9.55
N ILE A 2 29.87 8.59 -9.04
CA ILE A 2 28.42 8.73 -8.81
C ILE A 2 28.12 8.35 -7.35
N ASN A 3 26.90 8.63 -6.89
CA ASN A 3 26.43 8.14 -5.60
C ASN A 3 26.20 6.61 -5.69
N GLU A 4 27.05 5.84 -5.00
CA GLU A 4 27.06 4.38 -5.07
C GLU A 4 25.79 3.75 -4.45
N THR A 5 25.21 4.42 -3.45
CA THR A 5 23.93 3.98 -2.87
C THR A 5 22.80 4.10 -3.89
N MET A 6 22.72 5.21 -4.61
CA MET A 6 21.72 5.41 -5.65
C MET A 6 21.93 4.44 -6.82
N TYR A 7 23.18 4.16 -7.19
CA TYR A 7 23.49 3.15 -8.20
C TYR A 7 22.99 1.77 -7.77
N ARG A 8 23.25 1.36 -6.53
CA ARG A 8 22.76 0.07 -6.00
C ARG A 8 21.24 0.00 -5.97
N LEU A 9 20.56 1.04 -5.51
CA LEU A 9 19.09 1.09 -5.50
C LEU A 9 18.51 1.01 -6.91
N GLY A 10 19.10 1.69 -7.89
CA GLY A 10 18.65 1.65 -9.29
C GLY A 10 18.91 0.30 -9.98
N ASN A 11 19.92 -0.43 -9.54
CA ASN A 11 20.32 -1.74 -10.10
C ASN A 11 19.87 -2.91 -9.22
N ALA A 12 19.21 -2.66 -8.10
CA ALA A 12 18.72 -3.71 -7.22
C ALA A 12 17.64 -4.55 -7.92
N PRO A 13 17.73 -5.88 -7.88
CA PRO A 13 16.70 -6.75 -8.42
C PRO A 13 15.37 -6.52 -7.66
N SER A 14 14.28 -6.61 -8.37
CA SER A 14 12.94 -6.57 -7.78
C SER A 14 12.12 -7.71 -8.38
N ALA A 15 11.84 -8.72 -7.59
CA ALA A 15 11.08 -9.89 -8.03
C ALA A 15 9.77 -9.51 -8.74
N ILE A 16 9.08 -8.46 -8.24
CA ILE A 16 7.84 -7.96 -8.86
C ILE A 16 8.12 -7.41 -10.27
N ARG A 17 9.16 -6.57 -10.43
CA ARG A 17 9.49 -5.94 -11.72
C ARG A 17 10.04 -6.96 -12.72
N GLU A 18 10.87 -7.88 -12.25
CA GLU A 18 11.45 -8.95 -13.07
C GLU A 18 10.37 -9.91 -13.58
N LEU A 19 9.46 -10.34 -12.71
CA LEU A 19 8.32 -11.17 -13.11
C LEU A 19 7.41 -10.45 -14.10
N PHE A 20 7.15 -9.16 -13.89
CA PHE A 20 6.36 -8.37 -14.81
C PHE A 20 7.01 -8.24 -16.18
N ALA A 21 8.31 -7.93 -16.22
CA ALA A 21 9.07 -7.85 -17.47
C ALA A 21 9.09 -9.21 -18.20
N TYR A 22 9.36 -10.29 -17.46
CA TYR A 22 9.28 -11.66 -17.98
C TYR A 22 7.89 -11.97 -18.53
N GLY A 23 6.83 -11.62 -17.79
CA GLY A 23 5.46 -11.84 -18.21
C GLY A 23 5.11 -11.11 -19.52
N MET A 24 5.54 -9.87 -19.68
CA MET A 24 5.34 -9.12 -20.93
C MET A 24 6.05 -9.79 -22.10
N GLU A 25 7.30 -10.19 -21.94
CA GLU A 25 8.06 -10.89 -22.98
C GLU A 25 7.41 -12.24 -23.32
N ARG A 26 7.03 -13.02 -22.28
CA ARG A 26 6.44 -14.34 -22.47
C ARG A 26 5.08 -14.29 -23.15
N LYS A 27 4.22 -13.33 -22.78
CA LYS A 27 2.93 -13.06 -23.46
C LYS A 27 3.12 -12.76 -24.96
N ALA A 28 4.16 -12.00 -25.31
CA ALA A 28 4.47 -11.70 -26.72
C ALA A 28 4.93 -12.95 -27.50
N GLN A 29 5.56 -13.93 -26.83
CA GLN A 29 6.08 -15.15 -27.48
C GLN A 29 5.00 -16.21 -27.69
N ILE A 30 4.11 -16.44 -26.69
CA ILE A 30 3.19 -17.58 -26.71
C ILE A 30 1.70 -17.22 -26.72
N GLY A 31 1.37 -15.94 -26.54
CA GLY A 31 0.01 -15.42 -26.46
C GLY A 31 -0.36 -14.98 -25.03
N GLU A 32 -1.15 -13.91 -24.95
CA GLU A 32 -1.54 -13.27 -23.67
C GLU A 32 -2.39 -14.20 -22.79
N ASP A 33 -3.24 -15.02 -23.42
CA ASP A 33 -4.15 -15.98 -22.80
C ASP A 33 -3.47 -17.20 -22.18
N LYS A 34 -2.18 -17.38 -22.43
CA LYS A 34 -1.39 -18.54 -21.97
C LYS A 34 -0.48 -18.24 -20.78
N VAL A 35 -0.34 -16.97 -20.39
CA VAL A 35 0.50 -16.55 -19.28
C VAL A 35 -0.36 -16.02 -18.14
N PHE A 36 -0.30 -16.67 -16.99
CA PHE A 36 -1.09 -16.35 -15.82
C PHE A 36 -0.30 -15.43 -14.88
N ASP A 37 -0.36 -14.14 -15.18
CA ASP A 37 0.44 -13.13 -14.51
C ASP A 37 -0.28 -12.56 -13.28
N PHE A 38 0.10 -13.07 -12.09
CA PHE A 38 -0.38 -12.64 -10.79
C PHE A 38 0.63 -11.73 -10.05
N SER A 39 1.66 -11.24 -10.76
CA SER A 39 2.77 -10.51 -10.14
C SER A 39 2.43 -9.07 -9.75
N ILE A 40 1.57 -8.40 -10.51
CA ILE A 40 1.29 -6.97 -10.38
C ILE A 40 -0.05 -6.69 -9.71
N GLY A 41 -0.05 -5.66 -8.84
CA GLY A 41 -1.26 -5.12 -8.21
C GLY A 41 -1.86 -3.96 -9.01
N ASN A 42 -2.16 -4.18 -10.30
CA ASN A 42 -2.83 -3.19 -11.12
C ASN A 42 -4.33 -3.47 -11.17
N PRO A 43 -5.20 -2.50 -10.76
CA PRO A 43 -6.65 -2.70 -10.81
C PRO A 43 -7.13 -3.17 -12.16
N SER A 44 -7.92 -4.25 -12.19
CA SER A 44 -8.57 -4.78 -13.40
C SER A 44 -9.98 -4.24 -13.62
N VAL A 45 -10.55 -3.61 -12.60
CA VAL A 45 -11.85 -2.94 -12.66
C VAL A 45 -11.67 -1.54 -13.22
N PRO A 46 -12.46 -1.10 -14.20
CA PRO A 46 -12.35 0.25 -14.74
C PRO A 46 -12.69 1.30 -13.69
N ALA A 47 -12.13 2.51 -13.87
CA ALA A 47 -12.53 3.67 -13.07
C ALA A 47 -14.05 3.93 -13.20
N PRO A 48 -14.71 4.48 -12.17
CA PRO A 48 -16.11 4.89 -12.26
C PRO A 48 -16.37 5.83 -13.44
N ALA A 49 -17.55 5.72 -14.09
CA ALA A 49 -17.91 6.53 -15.24
C ALA A 49 -17.79 8.04 -14.97
N LYS A 50 -18.10 8.44 -13.74
CA LYS A 50 -17.96 9.83 -13.26
C LYS A 50 -16.57 10.40 -13.45
N VAL A 51 -15.53 9.58 -13.34
CA VAL A 51 -14.13 10.01 -13.57
C VAL A 51 -13.96 10.48 -15.03
N ALA A 52 -14.40 9.69 -16.01
CA ALA A 52 -14.32 10.06 -17.42
C ALA A 52 -15.17 11.29 -17.75
N GLU A 53 -16.40 11.35 -17.22
CA GLU A 53 -17.30 12.50 -17.36
C GLU A 53 -16.65 13.78 -16.81
N THR A 54 -16.05 13.70 -15.63
CA THR A 54 -15.34 14.83 -15.01
C THR A 54 -14.13 15.26 -15.83
N MET A 55 -13.34 14.30 -16.33
CA MET A 55 -12.21 14.60 -17.22
C MET A 55 -12.64 15.35 -18.48
N HIS A 56 -13.74 14.92 -19.14
CA HIS A 56 -14.30 15.61 -20.29
C HIS A 56 -14.74 17.04 -19.95
N LYS A 57 -15.48 17.22 -18.85
CA LYS A 57 -15.89 18.54 -18.37
C LYS A 57 -14.70 19.46 -18.10
N LEU A 58 -13.65 18.95 -17.48
CA LEU A 58 -12.44 19.72 -17.17
C LEU A 58 -11.67 20.12 -18.44
N ALA A 59 -11.68 19.28 -19.49
CA ALA A 59 -11.03 19.59 -20.75
C ALA A 59 -11.60 20.84 -21.46
N ASP A 60 -12.83 21.23 -21.15
CA ASP A 60 -13.48 22.44 -21.66
C ASP A 60 -13.10 23.73 -20.88
N MET A 61 -12.34 23.61 -19.78
CA MET A 61 -11.85 24.77 -19.03
C MET A 61 -10.82 25.57 -19.83
N PRO A 62 -10.69 26.88 -19.55
CA PRO A 62 -9.61 27.68 -20.13
C PRO A 62 -8.24 27.03 -19.82
N PRO A 63 -7.38 26.78 -20.85
CA PRO A 63 -6.12 26.08 -20.64
C PRO A 63 -5.20 26.74 -19.59
N ALA A 64 -5.18 28.07 -19.54
CA ALA A 64 -4.38 28.83 -18.58
C ALA A 64 -4.82 28.59 -17.11
N GLU A 65 -6.08 28.23 -16.87
CA GLU A 65 -6.60 27.90 -15.55
C GLU A 65 -6.41 26.41 -15.26
N LEU A 66 -6.71 25.56 -16.25
CA LEU A 66 -6.63 24.11 -16.09
C LEU A 66 -5.20 23.65 -15.76
N HIS A 67 -4.20 24.24 -16.42
CA HIS A 67 -2.80 23.84 -16.33
C HIS A 67 -1.94 24.71 -15.40
N ALA A 68 -2.56 25.67 -14.68
CA ALA A 68 -1.85 26.49 -13.72
C ALA A 68 -1.32 25.67 -12.53
N TYR A 69 -0.20 26.07 -11.94
CA TYR A 69 0.25 25.51 -10.67
C TYR A 69 -0.78 25.74 -9.56
N SER A 70 -0.98 24.72 -8.72
CA SER A 70 -1.65 24.90 -7.44
C SER A 70 -0.69 25.40 -6.36
N HIS A 71 -1.20 25.71 -5.19
CA HIS A 71 -0.39 25.78 -3.98
C HIS A 71 0.35 24.46 -3.77
N ALA A 72 1.52 24.49 -3.14
CA ALA A 72 2.36 23.29 -2.93
C ALA A 72 1.63 22.18 -2.18
N SER A 73 0.76 22.52 -1.23
CA SER A 73 -0.07 21.53 -0.50
C SER A 73 -1.29 21.04 -1.28
N GLY A 74 -1.54 21.57 -2.49
CA GLY A 74 -2.68 21.22 -3.33
C GLY A 74 -3.79 22.29 -3.31
N LEU A 75 -4.81 22.06 -4.14
CA LEU A 75 -6.01 22.93 -4.26
C LEU A 75 -6.87 22.82 -3.00
N ASP A 76 -7.28 23.96 -2.45
CA ASP A 76 -8.15 23.99 -1.26
C ASP A 76 -9.52 23.34 -1.54
N SER A 77 -10.07 23.49 -2.74
CA SER A 77 -11.31 22.81 -3.13
C SER A 77 -11.22 21.29 -3.02
N THR A 78 -10.11 20.72 -3.48
CA THR A 78 -9.87 19.27 -3.40
C THR A 78 -9.67 18.82 -1.96
N LYS A 79 -8.85 19.54 -1.19
CA LYS A 79 -8.61 19.24 0.23
C LYS A 79 -9.91 19.35 1.06
N THR A 80 -10.76 20.31 0.76
CA THR A 80 -12.06 20.47 1.42
C THR A 80 -12.99 19.30 1.08
N ALA A 81 -13.07 18.89 -0.19
CA ALA A 81 -13.89 17.74 -0.58
C ALA A 81 -13.44 16.45 0.12
N ILE A 82 -12.12 16.24 0.24
CA ILE A 82 -11.56 15.10 0.99
C ILE A 82 -11.93 15.18 2.48
N ALA A 83 -11.76 16.35 3.09
CA ALA A 83 -12.11 16.59 4.49
C ALA A 83 -13.60 16.29 4.75
N GLU A 84 -14.49 16.81 3.92
CA GLU A 84 -15.94 16.58 4.04
C GLU A 84 -16.30 15.09 3.88
N ASN A 85 -15.67 14.37 2.93
CA ASN A 85 -15.86 12.92 2.78
C ASN A 85 -15.45 12.18 4.06
N LEU A 86 -14.25 12.43 4.60
CA LEU A 86 -13.76 11.73 5.79
C LEU A 86 -14.58 12.09 7.04
N ASN A 87 -14.95 13.36 7.20
CA ASN A 87 -15.77 13.83 8.32
C ASN A 87 -17.15 13.13 8.34
N ARG A 88 -17.79 12.99 7.16
CA ARG A 88 -19.06 12.24 7.05
C ARG A 88 -18.92 10.76 7.38
N ARG A 89 -17.80 10.14 6.95
CA ARG A 89 -17.57 8.70 7.10
C ARG A 89 -17.17 8.31 8.52
N PHE A 90 -16.36 9.14 9.16
CA PHE A 90 -15.69 8.79 10.41
C PHE A 90 -16.05 9.68 11.60
N GLY A 91 -16.91 10.69 11.41
CA GLY A 91 -17.33 11.59 12.48
C GLY A 91 -16.22 12.51 13.00
N THR A 92 -15.30 12.92 12.11
CA THR A 92 -14.15 13.79 12.41
C THR A 92 -14.44 15.25 12.02
N ASP A 93 -13.48 16.15 12.28
CA ASP A 93 -13.61 17.60 12.03
C ASP A 93 -12.44 18.17 11.21
N TYR A 94 -11.90 17.37 10.29
CA TYR A 94 -10.79 17.78 9.43
C TYR A 94 -11.18 18.96 8.53
N ALA A 95 -10.17 19.76 8.19
CA ALA A 95 -10.26 20.89 7.27
C ALA A 95 -9.14 20.82 6.22
N ALA A 96 -9.19 21.65 5.20
CA ALA A 96 -8.18 21.69 4.13
C ALA A 96 -6.74 21.79 4.66
N LYS A 97 -6.50 22.43 5.79
CA LYS A 97 -5.18 22.57 6.43
C LYS A 97 -4.55 21.23 6.86
N ASN A 98 -5.37 20.20 7.07
CA ASN A 98 -4.92 18.87 7.51
C ASN A 98 -4.37 18.01 6.38
N PHE A 99 -4.41 18.48 5.12
CA PHE A 99 -4.06 17.69 3.94
C PHE A 99 -2.89 18.28 3.17
N TYR A 100 -1.98 17.38 2.77
CA TYR A 100 -0.94 17.63 1.78
C TYR A 100 -1.13 16.68 0.61
N LEU A 101 -1.50 17.20 -0.57
CA LEU A 101 -1.73 16.39 -1.77
C LEU A 101 -0.40 15.98 -2.40
N THR A 102 -0.31 14.71 -2.83
CA THR A 102 0.92 14.10 -3.31
C THR A 102 0.72 13.34 -4.63
N THR A 103 1.82 12.84 -5.18
CA THR A 103 1.82 12.00 -6.38
C THR A 103 1.57 10.51 -6.06
N GLY A 104 0.55 10.21 -5.26
CA GLY A 104 0.16 8.87 -4.80
C GLY A 104 0.78 8.47 -3.46
N ALA A 105 0.41 7.30 -2.93
CA ALA A 105 0.79 6.84 -1.59
C ALA A 105 2.32 6.72 -1.39
N ALA A 106 3.08 6.33 -2.41
CA ALA A 106 4.54 6.27 -2.33
C ALA A 106 5.16 7.62 -1.92
N SER A 107 4.68 8.71 -2.53
CA SER A 107 5.13 10.06 -2.16
C SER A 107 4.64 10.48 -0.78
N CYS A 108 3.44 10.04 -0.36
CA CYS A 108 2.96 10.26 1.00
C CYS A 108 3.93 9.67 2.03
N LEU A 109 4.23 8.38 1.85
CA LEU A 109 5.13 7.63 2.72
C LEU A 109 6.54 8.23 2.75
N SER A 110 7.11 8.53 1.58
CA SER A 110 8.43 9.18 1.51
C SER A 110 8.45 10.53 2.25
N CYS A 111 7.37 11.33 2.15
CA CYS A 111 7.26 12.59 2.88
C CYS A 111 7.15 12.37 4.39
N CYS A 112 6.32 11.42 4.84
CA CYS A 112 6.16 11.11 6.26
C CYS A 112 7.45 10.56 6.85
N ILE A 113 8.08 9.57 6.20
CA ILE A 113 9.35 8.97 6.62
C ILE A 113 10.42 10.06 6.79
N LYS A 114 10.60 10.89 5.76
CA LYS A 114 11.59 11.97 5.80
C LYS A 114 11.29 13.03 6.86
N ALA A 115 10.02 13.29 7.14
CA ALA A 115 9.61 14.27 8.14
C ALA A 115 9.88 13.81 9.59
N VAL A 116 9.87 12.50 9.86
CA VAL A 116 10.01 11.94 11.21
C VAL A 116 11.43 11.46 11.55
N ILE A 117 12.30 11.24 10.56
CA ILE A 117 13.72 10.95 10.78
C ILE A 117 14.41 12.25 11.18
N LEU A 118 14.94 12.34 12.42
CA LEU A 118 15.60 13.51 12.95
C LEU A 118 17.10 13.44 12.72
N GLU A 119 17.68 12.24 12.90
CA GLU A 119 19.13 12.02 12.81
C GLU A 119 19.43 10.70 12.06
N PRO A 120 20.59 10.57 11.42
CA PRO A 120 21.00 9.32 10.82
C PRO A 120 20.97 8.16 11.83
N GLY A 121 20.37 7.04 11.42
CA GLY A 121 20.21 5.85 12.25
C GLY A 121 18.99 5.89 13.18
N ASP A 122 18.12 6.88 13.10
CA ASP A 122 16.79 6.80 13.69
C ASP A 122 16.02 5.61 13.08
N GLU A 123 15.21 4.97 13.89
CA GLU A 123 14.58 3.71 13.53
C GLU A 123 13.11 3.90 13.16
N ILE A 124 12.71 3.25 12.05
CA ILE A 124 11.30 3.09 11.68
C ILE A 124 11.01 1.59 11.62
N ILE A 125 10.01 1.18 12.37
CA ILE A 125 9.60 -0.22 12.45
C ILE A 125 8.58 -0.52 11.35
N VAL A 126 8.75 -1.67 10.70
CA VAL A 126 7.81 -2.26 9.76
C VAL A 126 7.42 -3.67 10.22
N ILE A 127 6.17 -4.07 10.03
CA ILE A 127 5.68 -5.40 10.40
C ILE A 127 5.81 -6.33 9.19
N SER A 128 6.64 -7.36 9.31
CA SER A 128 6.82 -8.36 8.23
C SER A 128 5.65 -9.35 8.18
N PRO A 129 5.13 -9.69 6.99
CA PRO A 129 5.57 -9.22 5.67
C PRO A 129 5.06 -7.80 5.35
N PHE A 130 5.91 -7.01 4.70
CA PHE A 130 5.66 -5.60 4.39
C PHE A 130 5.96 -5.27 2.93
N PHE A 131 5.46 -4.13 2.45
CA PHE A 131 5.77 -3.64 1.11
C PHE A 131 7.26 -3.23 1.00
N PRO A 132 8.07 -3.86 0.13
CA PRO A 132 9.54 -3.74 0.15
C PRO A 132 10.08 -2.32 0.04
N GLU A 133 9.35 -1.42 -0.62
CA GLU A 133 9.80 -0.04 -0.83
C GLU A 133 9.84 0.78 0.48
N TYR A 134 9.21 0.33 1.58
CA TYR A 134 9.35 1.01 2.88
C TYR A 134 10.81 1.05 3.32
N ARG A 135 11.53 -0.08 3.22
CA ARG A 135 12.95 -0.15 3.51
C ARG A 135 13.76 0.84 2.65
N VAL A 136 13.46 0.88 1.35
CA VAL A 136 14.16 1.75 0.40
C VAL A 136 14.05 3.21 0.83
N TRP A 137 12.84 3.66 1.18
CA TRP A 137 12.61 5.06 1.57
C TRP A 137 13.23 5.40 2.92
N ILE A 138 13.13 4.48 3.90
CA ILE A 138 13.72 4.67 5.24
C ILE A 138 15.25 4.79 5.13
N GLU A 139 15.90 3.86 4.44
CA GLU A 139 17.36 3.82 4.33
C GLU A 139 17.91 4.93 3.42
N ALA A 140 17.18 5.32 2.38
CA ALA A 140 17.57 6.43 1.51
C ALA A 140 17.59 7.79 2.26
N ASP A 141 16.75 7.96 3.27
CA ASP A 141 16.71 9.14 4.13
C ASP A 141 17.64 9.04 5.37
N GLY A 142 18.48 8.00 5.43
CA GLY A 142 19.45 7.79 6.51
C GLY A 142 18.89 7.14 7.76
N GLY A 143 17.63 6.72 7.75
CA GLY A 143 17.03 5.94 8.82
C GLY A 143 17.45 4.47 8.77
N LYS A 144 17.10 3.73 9.81
CA LYS A 144 17.25 2.28 9.91
C LYS A 144 15.88 1.62 9.85
N CYS A 145 15.66 0.75 8.87
CA CYS A 145 14.48 -0.09 8.81
C CYS A 145 14.61 -1.24 9.84
N VAL A 146 13.70 -1.30 10.79
CA VAL A 146 13.64 -2.38 11.79
C VAL A 146 12.45 -3.26 11.47
N GLU A 147 12.71 -4.51 11.12
CA GLU A 147 11.68 -5.49 10.83
C GLU A 147 11.24 -6.22 12.09
N VAL A 148 9.94 -6.25 12.31
CA VAL A 148 9.31 -7.01 13.38
C VAL A 148 8.42 -8.06 12.74
N PRO A 149 8.58 -9.36 13.07
CA PRO A 149 7.73 -10.39 12.51
C PRO A 149 6.28 -10.22 12.98
N ALA A 150 5.34 -10.48 12.07
CA ALA A 150 3.96 -10.72 12.47
C ALA A 150 3.82 -12.12 13.06
N ARG A 151 2.70 -12.42 13.68
CA ARG A 151 2.36 -13.76 14.17
C ARG A 151 2.24 -14.72 12.97
N GLU A 152 2.85 -15.89 13.09
CA GLU A 152 2.89 -16.89 12.00
C GLU A 152 1.53 -17.49 11.67
N ASP A 153 0.62 -17.55 12.67
CA ASP A 153 -0.70 -18.20 12.54
C ASP A 153 -1.72 -17.37 11.76
N ASN A 154 -1.61 -16.04 11.79
CA ASN A 154 -2.65 -15.16 11.23
C ASN A 154 -2.13 -13.82 10.69
N PHE A 155 -0.84 -13.59 10.71
CA PHE A 155 -0.19 -12.35 10.27
C PHE A 155 -0.72 -11.08 10.94
N GLN A 156 -1.29 -11.20 12.13
CA GLN A 156 -1.57 -10.06 13.01
C GLN A 156 -0.30 -9.61 13.72
N ILE A 157 -0.33 -8.42 14.34
CA ILE A 157 0.84 -7.85 15.05
C ILE A 157 1.27 -8.76 16.21
N ASP A 158 2.56 -9.09 16.27
CA ASP A 158 3.18 -9.68 17.44
C ASP A 158 3.60 -8.55 18.40
N PHE A 159 2.81 -8.36 19.46
CA PHE A 159 3.01 -7.27 20.41
C PHE A 159 4.23 -7.46 21.32
N ASP A 160 4.63 -8.69 21.57
CA ASP A 160 5.84 -8.98 22.37
C ASP A 160 7.07 -8.62 21.54
N ALA A 161 7.13 -9.05 20.29
CA ALA A 161 8.21 -8.71 19.37
C ALA A 161 8.26 -7.20 19.10
N LEU A 162 7.11 -6.57 18.85
CA LEU A 162 7.02 -5.13 18.61
C LEU A 162 7.46 -4.34 19.86
N GLY A 163 6.98 -4.71 21.04
CA GLY A 163 7.32 -4.05 22.30
C GLY A 163 8.81 -4.14 22.64
N ALA A 164 9.46 -5.25 22.29
CA ALA A 164 10.89 -5.45 22.45
C ALA A 164 11.73 -4.63 21.43
N ALA A 165 11.20 -4.38 20.24
CA ALA A 165 11.91 -3.63 19.20
C ALA A 165 11.88 -2.11 19.40
N ILE A 166 10.81 -1.57 20.01
CA ILE A 166 10.67 -0.12 20.24
C ILE A 166 11.68 0.34 21.30
N ASN A 167 12.48 1.37 20.96
CA ASN A 167 13.50 1.98 21.82
C ASN A 167 13.56 3.51 21.62
N GLU A 168 14.49 4.20 22.29
CA GLU A 168 14.63 5.66 22.26
C GLU A 168 14.96 6.23 20.87
N ARG A 169 15.42 5.41 19.92
CA ARG A 169 15.69 5.81 18.54
C ARG A 169 14.50 5.58 17.62
N THR A 170 13.48 4.87 18.07
CA THR A 170 12.29 4.59 17.26
C THR A 170 11.47 5.88 17.07
N ARG A 171 11.22 6.27 15.81
CA ARG A 171 10.45 7.46 15.45
C ARG A 171 9.05 7.14 14.98
N ALA A 172 8.90 6.01 14.28
CA ALA A 172 7.59 5.60 13.78
C ALA A 172 7.46 4.08 13.68
N VAL A 173 6.21 3.64 13.68
CA VAL A 173 5.79 2.31 13.22
C VAL A 173 4.96 2.51 11.95
N ILE A 174 5.23 1.75 10.88
CA ILE A 174 4.40 1.75 9.67
C ILE A 174 3.47 0.55 9.72
N ILE A 175 2.18 0.78 9.55
CA ILE A 175 1.18 -0.26 9.34
C ILE A 175 0.52 -0.10 7.98
N ASN A 176 0.08 -1.22 7.40
CA ASN A 176 -0.68 -1.27 6.16
C ASN A 176 -1.88 -2.20 6.35
N SER A 177 -3.09 -1.64 6.35
CA SER A 177 -4.33 -2.39 6.59
C SER A 177 -5.49 -1.78 5.77
N PRO A 178 -6.08 -2.57 4.85
CA PRO A 178 -5.75 -3.94 4.42
C PRO A 178 -4.33 -4.08 3.89
N ASN A 179 -3.70 -5.24 4.19
CA ASN A 179 -2.26 -5.43 4.00
C ASN A 179 -1.89 -5.85 2.57
N ASN A 180 -0.77 -5.34 2.09
CA ASN A 180 0.01 -5.89 0.99
C ASN A 180 1.34 -6.43 1.58
N PRO A 181 1.61 -7.74 1.55
CA PRO A 181 1.11 -8.73 0.57
C PRO A 181 0.01 -9.69 1.03
N VAL A 182 -0.36 -9.72 2.32
CA VAL A 182 -1.15 -10.82 2.90
C VAL A 182 -2.66 -10.68 2.68
N GLY A 183 -3.17 -9.45 2.63
CA GLY A 183 -4.59 -9.17 2.53
C GLY A 183 -5.34 -9.14 3.88
N VAL A 184 -4.65 -9.29 5.01
CA VAL A 184 -5.28 -9.22 6.34
C VAL A 184 -5.69 -7.79 6.69
N VAL A 185 -6.72 -7.68 7.52
CA VAL A 185 -7.19 -6.43 8.12
C VAL A 185 -6.89 -6.47 9.62
N TYR A 186 -6.36 -5.38 10.17
CA TYR A 186 -6.21 -5.26 11.62
C TYR A 186 -7.55 -4.86 12.24
N ALA A 187 -8.04 -5.73 13.15
CA ALA A 187 -9.26 -5.46 13.89
C ALA A 187 -9.09 -4.25 14.83
N ARG A 188 -10.21 -3.67 15.29
CA ARG A 188 -10.21 -2.56 16.24
C ARG A 188 -9.41 -2.90 17.49
N GLU A 189 -9.61 -4.09 18.04
CA GLU A 189 -8.91 -4.57 19.24
C GLU A 189 -7.39 -4.65 19.05
N THR A 190 -6.94 -5.07 17.87
CA THR A 190 -5.51 -5.07 17.50
C THR A 190 -4.95 -3.65 17.49
N LEU A 191 -5.68 -2.70 16.89
CA LEU A 191 -5.25 -1.30 16.84
C LEU A 191 -5.30 -0.61 18.21
N GLU A 192 -6.25 -0.96 19.07
CA GLU A 192 -6.32 -0.46 20.46
C GLU A 192 -5.15 -1.01 21.31
N GLN A 193 -4.77 -2.27 21.14
CA GLN A 193 -3.56 -2.82 21.76
C GLN A 193 -2.30 -2.13 21.26
N LEU A 194 -2.22 -1.87 19.93
CA LEU A 194 -1.12 -1.11 19.34
C LEU A 194 -1.05 0.29 19.98
N SER A 195 -2.16 1.01 20.03
CA SER A 195 -2.25 2.34 20.63
C SER A 195 -1.76 2.34 22.08
N ALA A 196 -2.22 1.39 22.88
CA ALA A 196 -1.80 1.26 24.29
C ALA A 196 -0.29 1.01 24.41
N LEU A 197 0.29 0.17 23.55
CA LEU A 197 1.73 -0.08 23.52
C LEU A 197 2.51 1.18 23.13
N LEU A 198 2.08 1.89 22.08
CA LEU A 198 2.74 3.10 21.60
C LEU A 198 2.69 4.22 22.66
N HIS A 199 1.56 4.44 23.33
CA HIS A 199 1.44 5.40 24.44
C HIS A 199 2.40 5.05 25.57
N LYS A 200 2.42 3.79 26.01
CA LYS A 200 3.36 3.32 27.04
C LYS A 200 4.81 3.60 26.66
N LYS A 201 5.18 3.36 25.39
CA LYS A 201 6.55 3.59 24.93
C LYS A 201 6.90 5.08 24.78
N ARG A 202 5.94 5.92 24.39
CA ARG A 202 6.10 7.39 24.42
C ARG A 202 6.41 7.88 25.84
N GLU A 203 5.67 7.41 26.82
CA GLU A 203 5.92 7.75 28.23
C GLU A 203 7.28 7.24 28.71
N GLU A 204 7.64 5.98 28.34
CA GLU A 204 8.90 5.34 28.74
C GLU A 204 10.13 6.10 28.21
N PHE A 205 10.11 6.56 26.97
CA PHE A 205 11.27 7.20 26.33
C PHE A 205 11.17 8.72 26.26
N GLY A 206 10.05 9.33 26.60
CA GLY A 206 9.86 10.78 26.57
C GLY A 206 10.00 11.38 25.15
N SER A 207 9.67 10.64 24.13
CA SER A 207 9.82 11.04 22.73
C SER A 207 8.52 10.81 21.94
N SER A 208 8.28 11.67 20.93
CA SER A 208 7.15 11.45 20.03
C SER A 208 7.36 10.17 19.22
N LEU A 209 6.36 9.29 19.19
CA LEU A 209 6.34 8.06 18.40
C LEU A 209 5.14 8.14 17.45
N TYR A 210 5.39 8.13 16.15
CA TYR A 210 4.35 8.25 15.15
C TYR A 210 3.85 6.88 14.67
N LEU A 211 2.58 6.81 14.31
CA LEU A 211 2.00 5.70 13.56
C LEU A 211 1.74 6.16 12.13
N VAL A 212 2.46 5.63 11.16
CA VAL A 212 2.23 5.91 9.74
C VAL A 212 1.30 4.83 9.20
N SER A 213 0.05 5.21 8.91
CA SER A 213 -0.97 4.32 8.38
C SER A 213 -1.00 4.41 6.86
N ASP A 214 -0.53 3.37 6.18
CA ASP A 214 -0.58 3.25 4.72
C ASP A 214 -1.90 2.58 4.30
N GLU A 215 -2.82 3.35 3.71
CA GLU A 215 -4.21 2.95 3.53
C GLU A 215 -4.72 2.97 2.07
N PRO A 216 -3.96 2.59 1.06
CA PRO A 216 -4.43 2.62 -0.33
C PRO A 216 -5.53 1.59 -0.62
N TYR A 217 -5.75 0.63 0.28
CA TYR A 217 -6.74 -0.45 0.14
C TYR A 217 -7.94 -0.31 1.09
N ARG A 218 -8.09 0.81 1.82
CA ARG A 218 -9.11 1.00 2.86
C ARG A 218 -10.54 0.59 2.43
N GLU A 219 -10.91 0.88 1.19
CA GLU A 219 -12.23 0.59 0.64
C GLU A 219 -12.35 -0.84 0.07
N LEU A 220 -11.23 -1.54 -0.11
CA LEU A 220 -11.20 -2.88 -0.70
C LEU A 220 -11.25 -3.93 0.40
N VAL A 221 -12.44 -4.21 0.93
CA VAL A 221 -12.66 -5.18 2.01
C VAL A 221 -13.85 -6.10 1.71
N TYR A 222 -13.78 -7.32 2.24
CA TYR A 222 -14.72 -8.41 1.98
C TYR A 222 -15.50 -8.76 3.24
N GLY A 223 -16.21 -7.77 3.79
CA GLY A 223 -17.02 -7.94 4.99
C GLY A 223 -16.30 -7.57 6.30
N ALA A 224 -14.99 -7.35 6.28
CA ALA A 224 -14.25 -6.83 7.42
C ALA A 224 -14.50 -5.32 7.60
N GLU A 225 -14.49 -4.85 8.84
CA GLU A 225 -14.44 -3.42 9.15
C GLU A 225 -12.98 -2.95 9.17
N VAL A 226 -12.69 -1.83 8.50
CA VAL A 226 -11.39 -1.14 8.60
C VAL A 226 -11.56 0.03 9.56
N PRO A 227 -11.04 -0.06 10.79
CA PRO A 227 -11.17 1.02 11.77
C PRO A 227 -10.42 2.27 11.30
N TRP A 228 -10.94 3.45 11.65
CA TRP A 228 -10.26 4.71 11.37
C TRP A 228 -9.15 4.95 12.39
N VAL A 229 -7.91 4.68 11.99
CA VAL A 229 -6.73 4.66 12.88
C VAL A 229 -6.54 5.96 13.67
N PRO A 230 -6.74 7.18 13.10
CA PRO A 230 -6.60 8.44 13.84
C PRO A 230 -7.53 8.57 15.06
N THR A 231 -8.65 7.86 15.11
CA THR A 231 -9.54 7.86 16.29
C THR A 231 -9.10 6.89 17.38
N ILE A 232 -8.05 6.11 17.13
CA ILE A 232 -7.53 5.09 18.05
C ILE A 232 -6.17 5.50 18.62
N TYR A 233 -5.31 6.09 17.78
CA TYR A 233 -4.02 6.61 18.19
C TYR A 233 -3.82 8.03 17.69
N ASP A 234 -3.56 8.97 18.60
CA ASP A 234 -3.49 10.41 18.34
C ASP A 234 -2.36 10.82 17.38
N ASN A 235 -1.16 10.24 17.53
CA ASN A 235 0.00 10.55 16.67
C ASN A 235 0.00 9.74 15.35
N THR A 236 -1.13 9.67 14.66
CA THR A 236 -1.27 8.95 13.39
C THR A 236 -1.14 9.88 12.19
N LEU A 237 -0.26 9.52 11.24
CA LEU A 237 -0.16 10.13 9.90
C LEU A 237 -0.77 9.16 8.90
N VAL A 238 -1.79 9.59 8.13
CA VAL A 238 -2.43 8.73 7.14
C VAL A 238 -1.89 9.00 5.75
N CYS A 239 -1.45 7.94 5.07
CA CYS A 239 -1.03 7.96 3.68
C CYS A 239 -2.08 7.25 2.81
N TYR A 240 -2.67 7.96 1.85
CA TYR A 240 -3.73 7.44 1.01
C TYR A 240 -3.51 7.76 -0.47
N SER A 241 -4.07 6.93 -1.35
CA SER A 241 -4.18 7.23 -2.78
C SER A 241 -5.40 6.60 -3.43
N TRP A 242 -5.87 7.20 -4.51
CA TRP A 242 -6.97 6.67 -5.34
C TRP A 242 -6.49 5.65 -6.38
N SER A 243 -5.24 5.20 -6.27
CA SER A 243 -4.66 4.19 -7.17
C SER A 243 -5.46 2.89 -7.21
N LYS A 244 -6.13 2.55 -6.09
CA LYS A 244 -6.87 1.29 -5.94
C LYS A 244 -8.37 1.50 -5.90
N SER A 245 -8.84 2.43 -5.08
CA SER A 245 -10.27 2.72 -4.90
C SER A 245 -10.95 3.23 -6.18
N LEU A 246 -10.33 4.13 -6.92
CA LEU A 246 -10.85 4.66 -8.18
C LEU A 246 -10.16 4.09 -9.44
N SER A 247 -9.29 3.08 -9.29
CA SER A 247 -8.52 2.51 -10.40
C SER A 247 -7.70 3.55 -11.18
N LEU A 248 -7.03 4.45 -10.47
CA LEU A 248 -6.21 5.54 -11.02
C LEU A 248 -4.72 5.41 -10.67
N PRO A 249 -4.07 4.23 -10.83
CA PRO A 249 -2.68 4.06 -10.42
C PRO A 249 -1.69 4.87 -11.28
N GLY A 250 -1.99 5.07 -12.55
CA GLY A 250 -1.16 5.83 -13.50
C GLY A 250 -1.24 7.34 -13.31
N ASP A 251 -2.31 7.83 -12.69
CA ASP A 251 -2.63 9.25 -12.59
C ASP A 251 -1.94 9.94 -11.41
N ARG A 252 -1.35 9.17 -10.52
CA ARG A 252 -0.47 9.61 -9.44
C ARG A 252 -1.10 10.68 -8.55
N ILE A 253 -2.18 10.36 -7.86
CA ILE A 253 -2.86 11.26 -6.92
C ILE A 253 -3.10 10.58 -5.57
N GLY A 254 -2.78 11.29 -4.49
CA GLY A 254 -2.92 10.84 -3.11
C GLY A 254 -2.82 12.00 -2.13
N TYR A 255 -2.88 11.71 -0.85
CA TYR A 255 -2.71 12.70 0.21
C TYR A 255 -2.04 12.13 1.45
N VAL A 256 -1.34 13.00 2.16
CA VAL A 256 -1.02 12.84 3.59
C VAL A 256 -2.08 13.60 4.38
N LEU A 257 -2.68 12.94 5.38
CA LEU A 257 -3.50 13.57 6.40
C LEU A 257 -2.69 13.64 7.69
N VAL A 258 -2.60 14.84 8.25
CA VAL A 258 -2.10 15.09 9.60
C VAL A 258 -3.29 15.56 10.45
N PRO A 259 -3.90 14.68 11.25
CA PRO A 259 -5.01 15.01 12.15
C PRO A 259 -4.71 16.15 13.13
N ASN A 260 -5.75 16.79 13.65
CA ASN A 260 -5.59 17.87 14.64
C ASN A 260 -5.02 17.37 15.97
N GLU A 261 -5.25 16.09 16.28
CA GLU A 261 -4.82 15.39 17.52
C GLU A 261 -3.33 15.07 17.55
N VAL A 262 -2.66 15.08 16.39
CA VAL A 262 -1.21 14.86 16.31
C VAL A 262 -0.49 15.92 17.11
N GLU A 263 0.46 15.50 17.95
CA GLU A 263 1.30 16.40 18.74
C GLU A 263 2.03 17.40 17.83
N GLU A 264 1.87 18.70 18.10
CA GLU A 264 2.39 19.78 17.23
C GLU A 264 1.94 19.65 15.75
N SER A 265 0.70 19.27 15.49
CA SER A 265 0.17 18.91 14.17
C SER A 265 0.52 19.92 13.06
N GLU A 266 0.51 21.21 13.33
CA GLU A 266 0.90 22.24 12.36
C GLU A 266 2.39 22.15 11.98
N ARG A 267 3.26 21.93 12.96
CA ARG A 267 4.70 21.71 12.69
C ARG A 267 4.96 20.44 11.91
N VAL A 268 4.23 19.36 12.24
CA VAL A 268 4.33 18.09 11.51
C VAL A 268 3.86 18.28 10.06
N MET A 269 2.74 18.99 9.83
CA MET A 269 2.28 19.31 8.48
C MET A 269 3.34 20.12 7.69
N PHE A 270 3.98 21.12 8.31
CA PHE A 270 5.06 21.86 7.67
C PHE A 270 6.29 20.99 7.40
N ALA A 271 6.62 20.04 8.28
CA ALA A 271 7.71 19.09 8.06
C ALA A 271 7.41 18.15 6.88
N VAL A 272 6.18 17.63 6.77
CA VAL A 272 5.72 16.82 5.62
C VAL A 272 5.79 17.64 4.32
N ALA A 273 5.32 18.88 4.31
CA ALA A 273 5.41 19.76 3.14
C ALA A 273 6.88 20.10 2.80
N GLY A 274 7.72 20.31 3.82
CA GLY A 274 9.16 20.51 3.67
C GLY A 274 9.85 19.31 3.05
N ALA A 275 9.49 18.09 3.48
CA ALA A 275 9.95 16.84 2.90
C ALA A 275 9.55 16.72 1.42
N GLY A 276 8.28 17.00 1.09
CA GLY A 276 7.81 17.03 -0.30
C GLY A 276 8.57 18.03 -1.18
N ARG A 277 8.88 19.21 -0.63
CA ARG A 277 9.74 20.19 -1.32
C ARG A 277 11.15 19.67 -1.53
N ALA A 278 11.76 19.06 -0.51
CA ALA A 278 13.12 18.51 -0.59
C ALA A 278 13.22 17.36 -1.60
N LEU A 279 12.17 16.56 -1.71
CA LEU A 279 12.06 15.45 -2.68
C LEU A 279 11.67 15.91 -4.10
N GLY A 280 11.38 17.20 -4.29
CA GLY A 280 11.04 17.76 -5.60
C GLY A 280 9.61 17.50 -6.06
N TYR A 281 8.71 17.09 -5.17
CA TYR A 281 7.30 16.83 -5.55
C TYR A 281 6.48 18.09 -5.83
N ILE A 282 6.91 19.26 -5.38
CA ILE A 282 6.37 20.61 -5.60
C ILE A 282 4.86 20.69 -5.40
N CYS A 283 4.05 20.05 -6.28
CA CYS A 283 2.60 19.87 -6.14
C CYS A 283 2.15 18.61 -6.87
N ALA A 284 1.03 18.02 -6.42
CA ALA A 284 0.37 16.93 -7.13
C ALA A 284 -0.19 17.39 -8.48
N PRO A 285 -0.43 16.49 -9.46
CA PRO A 285 -1.01 16.82 -10.76
C PRO A 285 -2.36 17.54 -10.63
N VAL A 286 -2.42 18.83 -11.02
CA VAL A 286 -3.58 19.71 -10.78
C VAL A 286 -4.83 19.20 -11.46
N PHE A 287 -4.72 18.64 -12.65
CA PHE A 287 -5.84 18.04 -13.36
C PHE A 287 -6.54 16.96 -12.50
N PHE A 288 -5.75 16.03 -11.95
CA PHE A 288 -6.29 14.95 -11.10
C PHE A 288 -6.74 15.45 -9.71
N GLN A 289 -6.15 16.51 -9.17
CA GLN A 289 -6.72 17.16 -7.99
C GLN A 289 -8.17 17.57 -8.24
N ARG A 290 -8.45 18.20 -9.40
CA ARG A 290 -9.81 18.63 -9.78
C ARG A 290 -10.74 17.43 -10.01
N VAL A 291 -10.24 16.36 -10.66
CA VAL A 291 -11.01 15.11 -10.82
C VAL A 291 -11.42 14.55 -9.47
N ILE A 292 -10.49 14.46 -8.52
CA ILE A 292 -10.77 13.92 -7.18
C ILE A 292 -11.78 14.79 -6.43
N ALA A 293 -11.72 16.12 -6.56
CA ALA A 293 -12.70 16.99 -5.90
C ALA A 293 -14.16 16.65 -6.25
N GLU A 294 -14.43 16.14 -7.46
CA GLU A 294 -15.75 15.72 -7.90
C GLU A 294 -16.05 14.22 -7.73
N CYS A 295 -15.00 13.40 -7.57
CA CYS A 295 -15.12 11.92 -7.57
C CYS A 295 -14.77 11.27 -6.22
N VAL A 296 -14.47 12.05 -5.17
CA VAL A 296 -14.07 11.53 -3.85
C VAL A 296 -15.11 10.61 -3.21
N ASP A 297 -16.37 10.77 -3.56
CA ASP A 297 -17.51 10.00 -3.04
C ASP A 297 -17.91 8.81 -3.92
N GLU A 298 -17.21 8.58 -5.05
CA GLU A 298 -17.53 7.47 -5.95
C GLU A 298 -17.30 6.12 -5.29
N PRO A 299 -18.23 5.18 -5.42
CA PRO A 299 -18.11 3.86 -4.80
C PRO A 299 -17.04 3.02 -5.50
N VAL A 300 -16.38 2.19 -4.70
CA VAL A 300 -15.44 1.18 -5.20
C VAL A 300 -16.21 -0.08 -5.63
N ASN A 301 -15.87 -0.64 -6.78
CA ASN A 301 -16.46 -1.91 -7.21
C ASN A 301 -15.81 -3.11 -6.50
N VAL A 302 -16.08 -3.25 -5.21
CA VAL A 302 -15.57 -4.34 -4.38
C VAL A 302 -16.10 -5.70 -4.84
N ALA A 303 -17.34 -5.76 -5.37
CA ALA A 303 -17.98 -7.00 -5.77
C ALA A 303 -17.19 -7.78 -6.84
N ALA A 304 -16.56 -7.08 -7.79
CA ALA A 304 -15.74 -7.71 -8.81
C ALA A 304 -14.50 -8.41 -8.22
N TYR A 305 -13.83 -7.76 -7.26
CA TYR A 305 -12.68 -8.36 -6.57
C TYR A 305 -13.10 -9.48 -5.61
N ALA A 306 -14.26 -9.36 -4.94
CA ALA A 306 -14.83 -10.42 -4.11
C ALA A 306 -15.11 -11.68 -4.93
N ALA A 307 -15.67 -11.53 -6.14
CA ALA A 307 -15.88 -12.66 -7.05
C ALA A 307 -14.58 -13.33 -7.51
N ASN A 308 -13.55 -12.53 -7.81
CA ASN A 308 -12.22 -13.05 -8.16
C ASN A 308 -11.58 -13.78 -6.97
N ARG A 309 -11.69 -13.21 -5.76
CA ARG A 309 -11.22 -13.84 -4.52
C ARG A 309 -11.85 -15.21 -4.34
N GLU A 310 -13.17 -15.30 -4.42
CA GLU A 310 -13.93 -16.56 -4.27
C GLU A 310 -13.52 -17.60 -5.31
N LEU A 311 -13.41 -17.17 -6.57
CA LEU A 311 -13.01 -18.06 -7.67
C LEU A 311 -11.59 -18.62 -7.46
N LEU A 312 -10.64 -17.80 -7.02
CA LEU A 312 -9.28 -18.23 -6.75
C LEU A 312 -9.22 -19.15 -5.53
N THR A 313 -9.82 -18.75 -4.41
CA THR A 313 -9.77 -19.53 -3.17
C THR A 313 -10.46 -20.89 -3.33
N SER A 314 -11.62 -20.97 -3.97
CA SER A 314 -12.29 -22.24 -4.25
C SER A 314 -11.42 -23.18 -5.10
N GLY A 315 -10.74 -22.66 -6.13
CA GLY A 315 -9.85 -23.48 -6.95
C GLY A 315 -8.61 -23.96 -6.19
N LEU A 316 -8.03 -23.12 -5.34
CA LEU A 316 -6.89 -23.51 -4.50
C LEU A 316 -7.29 -24.52 -3.41
N ASP A 317 -8.49 -24.40 -2.83
CA ASP A 317 -9.05 -25.36 -1.85
C ASP A 317 -9.23 -26.75 -2.49
N GLU A 318 -9.81 -26.82 -3.69
CA GLU A 318 -9.96 -28.07 -4.43
C GLU A 318 -8.62 -28.75 -4.71
N LEU A 319 -7.56 -27.97 -4.90
CA LEU A 319 -6.21 -28.46 -5.15
C LEU A 319 -5.41 -28.70 -3.85
N GLY A 320 -5.95 -28.33 -2.69
CA GLY A 320 -5.30 -28.52 -1.39
C GLY A 320 -4.08 -27.65 -1.16
N TYR A 321 -4.08 -26.41 -1.66
CA TYR A 321 -3.09 -25.39 -1.31
C TYR A 321 -3.41 -24.72 0.02
N ASN A 322 -2.40 -24.41 0.82
CA ASN A 322 -2.55 -23.62 2.03
C ASN A 322 -2.35 -22.14 1.72
N TYR A 323 -3.23 -21.29 2.23
CA TYR A 323 -3.13 -19.82 2.07
C TYR A 323 -3.78 -19.09 3.24
N ILE A 324 -3.47 -17.81 3.39
CA ILE A 324 -4.20 -16.91 4.29
C ILE A 324 -5.35 -16.29 3.50
N ALA A 325 -6.58 -16.50 3.98
CA ALA A 325 -7.76 -15.92 3.35
C ALA A 325 -7.72 -14.38 3.48
N PRO A 326 -7.71 -13.62 2.37
CA PRO A 326 -7.63 -12.17 2.47
C PRO A 326 -8.97 -11.57 2.91
N ASP A 327 -8.92 -10.68 3.92
CA ASP A 327 -10.04 -9.87 4.38
C ASP A 327 -10.23 -8.60 3.54
N GLY A 328 -9.15 -8.18 2.86
CA GLY A 328 -9.12 -6.98 2.03
C GLY A 328 -7.98 -6.97 1.03
N ALA A 329 -7.77 -5.82 0.37
CA ALA A 329 -6.89 -5.64 -0.77
C ALA A 329 -7.29 -6.57 -1.93
N PHE A 330 -6.36 -6.94 -2.79
CA PHE A 330 -6.58 -7.91 -3.86
C PHE A 330 -5.34 -8.84 -4.01
N TYR A 331 -4.76 -9.18 -2.86
CA TYR A 331 -3.65 -10.12 -2.76
C TYR A 331 -4.04 -11.31 -1.90
N LEU A 332 -3.53 -12.47 -2.27
CA LEU A 332 -3.63 -13.70 -1.53
C LEU A 332 -2.21 -14.19 -1.22
N TRP A 333 -2.00 -14.63 0.01
CA TRP A 333 -0.72 -15.11 0.52
C TRP A 333 -0.77 -16.62 0.60
N MET A 334 -0.16 -17.30 -0.37
CA MET A 334 -0.16 -18.75 -0.49
C MET A 334 1.16 -19.34 0.02
N GLN A 335 1.07 -20.38 0.82
CA GLN A 335 2.25 -21.12 1.26
C GLN A 335 2.90 -21.85 0.07
N ALA A 336 4.19 -21.67 -0.11
CA ALA A 336 4.96 -22.41 -1.09
C ALA A 336 5.01 -23.90 -0.71
N LEU A 337 5.11 -24.79 -1.70
CA LEU A 337 5.18 -26.24 -1.47
C LEU A 337 6.60 -26.70 -1.08
N GLU A 338 7.54 -25.76 -1.02
CA GLU A 338 8.91 -25.97 -0.53
C GLU A 338 9.35 -24.73 0.27
N PRO A 339 10.40 -24.86 1.12
CA PRO A 339 10.84 -23.74 1.97
C PRO A 339 11.42 -22.56 1.19
N ASP A 340 12.00 -22.78 0.01
CA ASP A 340 12.58 -21.76 -0.86
C ASP A 340 11.49 -21.17 -1.76
N ALA A 341 11.01 -19.98 -1.40
CA ALA A 341 9.94 -19.30 -2.15
C ALA A 341 10.37 -18.90 -3.56
N GLN A 342 11.66 -18.57 -3.77
CA GLN A 342 12.18 -18.24 -5.08
C GLN A 342 12.22 -19.50 -5.97
N ALA A 343 12.69 -20.64 -5.48
CA ALA A 343 12.68 -21.91 -6.21
C ALA A 343 11.27 -22.34 -6.58
N PHE A 344 10.31 -22.19 -5.65
CA PHE A 344 8.89 -22.43 -5.92
C PHE A 344 8.34 -21.51 -7.02
N SER A 345 8.65 -20.21 -6.96
CA SER A 345 8.24 -19.23 -8.00
C SER A 345 8.86 -19.57 -9.35
N ASP A 346 10.13 -19.99 -9.38
CA ASP A 346 10.81 -20.40 -10.61
C ASP A 346 10.19 -21.68 -11.20
N LYS A 347 9.80 -22.62 -10.35
CA LYS A 347 9.06 -23.82 -10.75
C LYS A 347 7.67 -23.48 -11.30
N ALA A 348 6.96 -22.54 -10.66
CA ALA A 348 5.66 -22.06 -11.14
C ALA A 348 5.73 -21.45 -12.54
N LYS A 349 6.83 -20.77 -12.90
CA LYS A 349 7.06 -20.23 -14.25
C LYS A 349 7.12 -21.31 -15.34
N GLU A 350 7.53 -22.53 -15.02
CA GLU A 350 7.49 -23.65 -15.97
C GLU A 350 6.07 -24.00 -16.40
N HIS A 351 5.09 -23.63 -15.56
CA HIS A 351 3.64 -23.75 -15.82
C HIS A 351 2.98 -22.43 -16.22
N GLU A 352 3.77 -21.42 -16.58
CA GLU A 352 3.31 -20.06 -16.96
C GLU A 352 2.57 -19.32 -15.81
N LEU A 353 2.77 -19.74 -14.55
CA LEU A 353 2.27 -19.08 -13.35
C LEU A 353 3.31 -18.09 -12.83
N LEU A 354 2.99 -16.79 -12.83
CA LEU A 354 3.89 -15.76 -12.32
C LEU A 354 3.46 -15.35 -10.91
N LEU A 355 4.10 -15.94 -9.91
CA LEU A 355 3.82 -15.78 -8.47
C LEU A 355 5.00 -15.05 -7.83
N VAL A 356 4.74 -14.01 -7.02
CA VAL A 356 5.82 -13.22 -6.41
C VAL A 356 6.37 -13.93 -5.17
N PRO A 357 7.66 -14.31 -5.13
CA PRO A 357 8.25 -14.95 -3.95
C PRO A 357 8.31 -13.98 -2.77
N SER A 358 8.20 -14.54 -1.57
CA SER A 358 8.01 -13.80 -0.33
C SER A 358 9.26 -13.12 0.22
N ASP A 359 10.44 -13.50 -0.22
CA ASP A 359 11.72 -13.08 0.38
C ASP A 359 11.87 -11.55 0.47
N SER A 360 11.46 -10.83 -0.59
CA SER A 360 11.52 -9.38 -0.62
C SER A 360 10.55 -8.69 0.36
N PHE A 361 9.54 -9.41 0.86
CA PHE A 361 8.60 -8.92 1.86
C PHE A 361 9.04 -9.18 3.31
N GLY A 362 10.24 -9.76 3.51
CA GLY A 362 10.82 -10.04 4.82
C GLY A 362 10.39 -11.37 5.46
N VAL A 363 9.81 -12.29 4.69
CA VAL A 363 9.36 -13.62 5.15
C VAL A 363 9.70 -14.65 4.07
N GLY A 364 10.14 -15.85 4.44
CA GLY A 364 10.37 -16.97 3.51
C GLY A 364 9.19 -17.93 3.43
N GLY A 365 9.18 -18.81 2.40
CA GLY A 365 8.26 -19.96 2.30
C GLY A 365 6.83 -19.62 1.83
N TRP A 366 6.60 -18.43 1.26
CA TRP A 366 5.30 -17.98 0.76
C TRP A 366 5.41 -17.36 -0.63
N VAL A 367 4.28 -17.21 -1.30
CA VAL A 367 4.17 -16.41 -2.53
C VAL A 367 2.94 -15.52 -2.48
N ARG A 368 3.06 -14.33 -3.08
CA ARG A 368 1.94 -13.42 -3.26
C ARG A 368 1.26 -13.65 -4.61
N ILE A 369 -0.05 -13.74 -4.62
CA ILE A 369 -0.92 -13.85 -5.79
C ILE A 369 -1.78 -12.58 -5.86
N GLY A 370 -1.59 -11.74 -6.89
CA GLY A 370 -2.43 -10.59 -7.16
C GLY A 370 -3.65 -10.98 -7.99
N TYR A 371 -4.84 -11.09 -7.38
CA TYR A 371 -6.05 -11.50 -8.09
C TYR A 371 -6.85 -10.34 -8.70
N CYS A 372 -6.22 -9.19 -8.87
CA CYS A 372 -6.74 -8.06 -9.64
C CYS A 372 -6.53 -8.28 -11.15
N VAL A 373 -6.97 -9.41 -11.65
CA VAL A 373 -6.92 -9.84 -13.06
C VAL A 373 -8.34 -10.16 -13.54
N SER A 374 -8.51 -10.53 -14.81
CA SER A 374 -9.83 -10.99 -15.27
C SER A 374 -10.17 -12.36 -14.67
N ALA A 375 -11.46 -12.64 -14.46
CA ALA A 375 -11.94 -13.93 -13.99
C ALA A 375 -11.49 -15.10 -14.89
N ASP A 376 -11.31 -14.86 -16.19
CA ASP A 376 -10.84 -15.87 -17.14
C ASP A 376 -9.39 -16.26 -16.89
N VAL A 377 -8.52 -15.32 -16.54
CA VAL A 377 -7.13 -15.62 -16.15
C VAL A 377 -7.14 -16.57 -14.95
N ILE A 378 -7.97 -16.31 -13.94
CA ILE A 378 -8.06 -17.17 -12.74
C ILE A 378 -8.56 -18.57 -13.13
N ARG A 379 -9.67 -18.68 -13.87
CA ARG A 379 -10.21 -19.98 -14.29
C ARG A 379 -9.21 -20.78 -15.11
N ASN A 380 -8.58 -20.13 -16.08
CA ASN A 380 -7.65 -20.77 -16.99
C ASN A 380 -6.31 -21.14 -16.34
N SER A 381 -5.97 -20.55 -15.19
CA SER A 381 -4.76 -20.89 -14.43
C SER A 381 -4.90 -22.15 -13.57
N MET A 382 -6.13 -22.60 -13.24
CA MET A 382 -6.31 -23.75 -12.33
C MET A 382 -5.66 -25.05 -12.82
N PRO A 383 -5.68 -25.41 -14.12
CA PRO A 383 -4.91 -26.56 -14.61
C PRO A 383 -3.40 -26.43 -14.42
N ALA A 384 -2.84 -25.22 -14.48
CA ALA A 384 -1.42 -24.94 -14.25
C ALA A 384 -1.08 -25.09 -12.76
N PHE A 385 -1.94 -24.60 -11.84
CA PHE A 385 -1.79 -24.88 -10.39
C PHE A 385 -1.87 -26.37 -10.09
N ALA A 386 -2.78 -27.10 -10.74
CA ALA A 386 -2.86 -28.56 -10.57
C ALA A 386 -1.59 -29.27 -11.08
N ALA A 387 -1.00 -28.82 -12.19
CA ALA A 387 0.25 -29.37 -12.71
C ALA A 387 1.44 -29.05 -11.80
N LEU A 388 1.55 -27.79 -11.32
CA LEU A 388 2.55 -27.38 -10.35
C LEU A 388 2.47 -28.21 -9.05
N LYS A 389 1.26 -28.50 -8.54
CA LYS A 389 1.08 -29.34 -7.35
C LYS A 389 1.68 -30.72 -7.53
N LYS A 390 1.48 -31.35 -8.70
CA LYS A 390 2.00 -32.68 -9.03
C LYS A 390 3.51 -32.77 -9.09
N ASP A 391 4.19 -31.68 -9.35
CA ASP A 391 5.66 -31.63 -9.33
C ASP A 391 6.24 -31.84 -7.93
N TYR A 392 5.41 -31.73 -6.89
CA TYR A 392 5.75 -31.90 -5.48
C TYR A 392 5.16 -33.15 -4.81
N GLU A 393 4.39 -33.98 -5.55
CA GLU A 393 3.86 -35.28 -5.13
C GLU A 393 4.81 -36.43 -5.52
#